data_9fd3aea15318635c576809bf6f38958c
#
_entry.id   9fd3aea15318635c576809bf6f38958c
#
_cell.length_a   1.000
_cell.length_b   1.000
_cell.length_c   1.000
_cell.angle_alpha   90.00
_cell.angle_beta   90.00
_cell.angle_gamma   90.00
#
_symmetry.space_group_name_H-M   'P 1'
#
loop_
_entity.id
_entity.type
_entity.pdbx_description
1 polymer ?
#
loop_
_entity_poly.entity_id
_entity_poly.type
_entity_poly.pdbx_seq_one_letter_code
_entity_poly.pdbx_strand_id
1 'polypeptide(L)'
;SAASDVYKRQGYENVTSAIKDSCNYFFYNVGYQLATSSGSYNEEAGLETLSKYADLYGLTDKSGVEIGEYAPDVSTKDPVRSAIGQGSNSYTTVGLARYVTTIANSGTCYNLTLLDKTTDSRGNLLKEYHAEVRNQIDLPQEYWNAFHLGMRQVVENKKYFSDLAVNVAGKTGTAEQTASRPNHALFICYAPYENPEIAIATRIPFGYSSDYAAQFTRDIIKYYYGLAEEDDLITGTADSLDNAVSNEM
;
A
#
# COMPACT_ATOMS: atom_id res chain seq x y z
N SER A 1 19.23 -1.40 -1.22
CA SER A 1 19.21 -2.65 -2.01
C SER A 1 19.06 -3.82 -1.05
N ALA A 2 18.44 -4.94 -1.47
CA ALA A 2 18.28 -6.14 -0.65
C ALA A 2 19.60 -6.62 0.01
N ALA A 3 20.75 -6.28 -0.55
CA ALA A 3 22.05 -6.59 0.00
C ALA A 3 22.43 -5.75 1.22
N SER A 4 21.94 -4.51 1.37
CA SER A 4 22.21 -3.68 2.53
C SER A 4 21.41 -4.11 3.76
N ASP A 5 20.25 -4.70 3.57
CA ASP A 5 19.37 -5.15 4.66
C ASP A 5 19.91 -6.39 5.37
N VAL A 6 20.68 -7.23 4.67
CA VAL A 6 21.31 -8.43 5.24
C VAL A 6 22.35 -8.09 6.33
N TYR A 7 22.95 -6.90 6.28
CA TYR A 7 23.99 -6.49 7.23
C TYR A 7 23.48 -5.67 8.43
N LYS A 8 22.25 -5.15 8.37
CA LYS A 8 21.62 -4.54 9.55
C LYS A 8 21.06 -5.65 10.42
N ARG A 9 21.76 -6.04 11.47
CA ARG A 9 21.19 -6.84 12.57
C ARG A 9 20.18 -5.97 13.28
N GLN A 10 18.92 -6.05 12.85
CA GLN A 10 17.80 -5.25 13.38
C GLN A 10 17.24 -5.81 14.70
N GLY A 11 17.96 -6.66 15.40
CA GLY A 11 17.52 -7.18 16.69
C GLY A 11 16.27 -8.06 16.60
N TYR A 12 15.43 -8.02 17.64
CA TYR A 12 14.20 -8.81 17.71
C TYR A 12 13.06 -8.03 17.05
N GLU A 13 12.46 -8.61 16.00
CA GLU A 13 11.37 -8.00 15.24
C GLU A 13 10.03 -8.70 15.53
N ASN A 14 8.98 -7.91 15.73
CA ASN A 14 7.59 -8.35 15.64
C ASN A 14 6.93 -7.77 14.38
N VAL A 15 5.67 -8.10 14.12
CA VAL A 15 4.95 -7.62 12.93
C VAL A 15 4.94 -6.09 12.84
N THR A 16 4.67 -5.40 13.95
CA THR A 16 4.60 -3.93 14.01
C THR A 16 5.93 -3.29 13.65
N SER A 17 7.04 -3.73 14.29
CA SER A 17 8.37 -3.19 13.99
C SER A 17 8.84 -3.58 12.58
N ALA A 18 8.53 -4.79 12.13
CA ALA A 18 8.86 -5.23 10.77
C ALA A 18 8.17 -4.39 9.68
N ILE A 19 6.93 -3.97 9.89
CA ILE A 19 6.22 -3.04 9.01
C ILE A 19 6.87 -1.66 9.07
N LYS A 20 7.10 -1.14 10.28
CA LYS A 20 7.72 0.17 10.53
C LYS A 20 9.07 0.28 9.83
N ASP A 21 9.94 -0.71 10.00
CA ASP A 21 11.31 -0.70 9.51
C ASP A 21 11.46 -1.29 8.09
N SER A 22 10.35 -1.70 7.45
CA SER A 22 10.35 -2.40 6.16
C SER A 22 11.31 -3.60 6.14
N CYS A 23 11.28 -4.43 7.18
CA CYS A 23 12.24 -5.51 7.39
C CYS A 23 12.04 -6.65 6.39
N ASN A 24 12.79 -6.65 5.30
CA ASN A 24 12.71 -7.71 4.30
C ASN A 24 13.03 -9.08 4.88
N TYR A 25 14.01 -9.15 5.82
CA TYR A 25 14.38 -10.42 6.43
C TYR A 25 13.21 -11.08 7.19
N PHE A 26 12.43 -10.28 7.93
CA PHE A 26 11.23 -10.77 8.61
C PHE A 26 10.23 -11.39 7.62
N PHE A 27 9.91 -10.66 6.55
CA PHE A 27 8.93 -11.14 5.56
C PHE A 27 9.47 -12.25 4.67
N TYR A 28 10.78 -12.31 4.37
CA TYR A 28 11.41 -13.47 3.75
C TYR A 28 11.23 -14.72 4.60
N ASN A 29 11.42 -14.58 5.93
CA ASN A 29 11.20 -15.70 6.85
C ASN A 29 9.72 -16.12 6.88
N VAL A 30 8.78 -15.18 6.82
CA VAL A 30 7.34 -15.51 6.68
C VAL A 30 7.11 -16.33 5.42
N GLY A 31 7.57 -15.86 4.26
CA GLY A 31 7.44 -16.61 2.99
C GLY A 31 8.08 -18.00 3.03
N TYR A 32 9.25 -18.12 3.67
CA TYR A 32 9.92 -19.40 3.86
C TYR A 32 9.12 -20.34 4.79
N GLN A 33 8.59 -19.82 5.91
CA GLN A 33 7.76 -20.60 6.84
C GLN A 33 6.47 -21.09 6.18
N LEU A 34 5.82 -20.26 5.35
CA LEU A 34 4.66 -20.70 4.58
C LEU A 34 4.99 -21.86 3.65
N ALA A 35 6.16 -21.80 2.99
CA ALA A 35 6.62 -22.88 2.11
C ALA A 35 7.11 -24.13 2.86
N THR A 36 7.41 -24.04 4.16
CA THR A 36 7.91 -25.16 4.96
C THR A 36 6.90 -25.67 6.00
N SER A 37 5.67 -25.20 5.96
CA SER A 37 4.62 -25.51 6.94
C SER A 37 4.29 -27.00 7.07
N SER A 38 4.54 -27.78 6.01
CA SER A 38 4.35 -29.24 6.00
C SER A 38 5.60 -30.05 6.41
N GLY A 39 6.67 -29.38 6.87
CA GLY A 39 7.92 -30.02 7.33
C GLY A 39 9.04 -30.09 6.28
N SER A 40 8.73 -29.90 5.00
CA SER A 40 9.71 -29.75 3.91
C SER A 40 9.35 -28.55 3.04
N TYR A 41 10.36 -27.99 2.35
CA TYR A 41 10.12 -26.84 1.45
C TYR A 41 9.22 -27.26 0.27
N ASN A 42 8.09 -26.58 0.17
CA ASN A 42 7.12 -26.73 -0.91
C ASN A 42 6.72 -25.33 -1.41
N GLU A 43 7.23 -24.98 -2.58
CA GLU A 43 7.01 -23.67 -3.20
C GLU A 43 5.51 -23.41 -3.48
N GLU A 44 4.79 -24.41 -3.99
CA GLU A 44 3.38 -24.33 -4.33
C GLU A 44 2.53 -24.04 -3.10
N ALA A 45 2.75 -24.73 -1.98
CA ALA A 45 2.01 -24.51 -0.73
C ALA A 45 2.22 -23.09 -0.16
N GLY A 46 3.45 -22.55 -0.27
CA GLY A 46 3.75 -21.19 0.13
C GLY A 46 3.03 -20.15 -0.73
N LEU A 47 3.04 -20.35 -2.05
CA LEU A 47 2.36 -19.47 -3.01
C LEU A 47 0.84 -19.56 -2.90
N GLU A 48 0.28 -20.75 -2.70
CA GLU A 48 -1.15 -20.94 -2.50
C GLU A 48 -1.64 -20.16 -1.27
N THR A 49 -0.88 -20.21 -0.17
CA THR A 49 -1.21 -19.45 1.04
C THR A 49 -1.13 -17.94 0.79
N LEU A 50 -0.08 -17.43 0.13
CA LEU A 50 0.02 -16.02 -0.23
C LEU A 50 -1.12 -15.58 -1.15
N SER A 51 -1.47 -16.40 -2.15
CA SER A 51 -2.58 -16.14 -3.08
C SER A 51 -3.92 -16.07 -2.35
N LYS A 52 -4.16 -16.97 -1.38
CA LYS A 52 -5.37 -16.95 -0.54
C LYS A 52 -5.51 -15.62 0.20
N TYR A 53 -4.43 -15.13 0.81
CA TYR A 53 -4.50 -13.82 1.47
C TYR A 53 -4.61 -12.68 0.45
N ALA A 54 -3.91 -12.73 -0.67
CA ALA A 54 -4.08 -11.75 -1.74
C ALA A 54 -5.55 -11.66 -2.19
N ASP A 55 -6.25 -12.78 -2.29
CA ASP A 55 -7.68 -12.82 -2.61
C ASP A 55 -8.53 -12.15 -1.54
N LEU A 56 -8.33 -12.45 -0.28
CA LEU A 56 -9.06 -11.82 0.83
C LEU A 56 -8.93 -10.30 0.83
N TYR A 57 -7.76 -9.78 0.43
CA TYR A 57 -7.52 -8.33 0.31
C TYR A 57 -7.88 -7.76 -1.07
N GLY A 58 -8.53 -8.54 -1.94
CA GLY A 58 -9.01 -8.08 -3.24
C GLY A 58 -7.90 -7.83 -4.27
N LEU A 59 -6.80 -8.57 -4.21
CA LEU A 59 -5.66 -8.43 -5.13
C LEU A 59 -5.63 -9.49 -6.25
N THR A 60 -6.66 -10.33 -6.36
CA THR A 60 -6.73 -11.41 -7.36
C THR A 60 -7.69 -11.10 -8.51
N ASP A 61 -8.54 -10.10 -8.37
CA ASP A 61 -9.54 -9.70 -9.34
C ASP A 61 -9.55 -8.19 -9.55
N LYS A 62 -10.24 -7.73 -10.57
CA LYS A 62 -10.45 -6.30 -10.84
C LYS A 62 -11.21 -5.66 -9.69
N SER A 63 -10.94 -4.38 -9.46
CA SER A 63 -11.47 -3.64 -8.31
C SER A 63 -12.98 -3.42 -8.33
N GLY A 64 -13.60 -3.49 -9.50
CA GLY A 64 -15.04 -3.25 -9.70
C GLY A 64 -15.38 -1.90 -10.31
N VAL A 65 -14.40 -0.98 -10.46
CA VAL A 65 -14.66 0.33 -11.09
C VAL A 65 -15.16 0.17 -12.54
N GLU A 66 -16.03 1.08 -12.97
CA GLU A 66 -16.73 1.01 -14.27
C GLU A 66 -15.86 1.42 -15.46
N ILE A 67 -14.62 1.81 -15.22
CA ILE A 67 -13.65 2.12 -16.30
C ILE A 67 -12.75 0.92 -16.59
N GLY A 68 -12.03 0.98 -17.71
CA GLY A 68 -11.12 -0.10 -18.12
C GLY A 68 -10.00 -0.31 -17.10
N GLU A 69 -9.87 -1.54 -16.61
CA GLU A 69 -8.84 -1.97 -15.66
C GLU A 69 -8.17 -3.25 -16.15
N TYR A 70 -6.84 -3.33 -16.02
CA TYR A 70 -6.12 -4.58 -16.23
C TYR A 70 -6.38 -5.55 -15.08
N ALA A 71 -6.45 -6.84 -15.40
CA ALA A 71 -6.49 -7.86 -14.37
C ALA A 71 -5.17 -7.88 -13.60
N PRO A 72 -5.19 -8.04 -12.26
CA PRO A 72 -3.97 -8.18 -11.48
C PRO A 72 -3.34 -9.56 -11.72
N ASP A 73 -2.02 -9.64 -11.55
CA ASP A 73 -1.28 -10.90 -11.51
C ASP A 73 -0.75 -11.13 -10.10
N VAL A 74 -1.08 -12.26 -9.51
CA VAL A 74 -0.49 -12.75 -8.26
C VAL A 74 0.71 -13.63 -8.59
N SER A 75 1.77 -13.51 -7.84
CA SER A 75 3.01 -14.25 -8.07
C SER A 75 2.79 -15.76 -8.05
N THR A 76 3.33 -16.42 -9.07
CA THR A 76 3.26 -17.87 -9.27
C THR A 76 4.58 -18.59 -9.03
N LYS A 77 5.56 -17.89 -8.47
CA LYS A 77 6.90 -18.45 -8.18
C LYS A 77 7.56 -17.69 -7.03
N ASP A 78 8.49 -18.35 -6.36
CA ASP A 78 9.32 -17.80 -5.29
C ASP A 78 8.49 -17.16 -4.15
N PRO A 79 7.90 -17.96 -3.24
CA PRO A 79 7.08 -17.44 -2.15
C PRO A 79 7.86 -16.52 -1.20
N VAL A 80 9.18 -16.70 -1.10
CA VAL A 80 10.04 -15.89 -0.23
C VAL A 80 10.12 -14.46 -0.76
N ARG A 81 10.41 -14.27 -2.06
CA ARG A 81 10.43 -12.94 -2.68
C ARG A 81 9.03 -12.37 -2.85
N SER A 82 8.03 -13.21 -3.07
CA SER A 82 6.64 -12.77 -3.18
C SER A 82 6.10 -12.19 -1.88
N ALA A 83 6.57 -12.67 -0.73
CA ALA A 83 6.19 -12.17 0.60
C ALA A 83 6.61 -10.71 0.88
N ILE A 84 7.57 -10.17 0.11
CA ILE A 84 7.94 -8.74 0.14
C ILE A 84 7.35 -7.94 -1.03
N GLY A 85 6.42 -8.52 -1.79
CA GLY A 85 5.80 -7.88 -2.94
C GLY A 85 6.61 -7.93 -4.23
N GLN A 86 7.75 -8.64 -4.25
CA GLN A 86 8.54 -8.93 -5.46
C GLN A 86 8.01 -10.19 -6.17
N GLY A 87 8.79 -10.79 -7.03
CA GLY A 87 8.37 -11.93 -7.85
C GLY A 87 7.64 -11.46 -9.11
N SER A 88 6.57 -12.15 -9.49
CA SER A 88 5.74 -11.79 -10.65
C SER A 88 4.44 -11.07 -10.29
N ASN A 89 4.35 -10.52 -9.07
CA ASN A 89 3.19 -9.70 -8.68
C ASN A 89 3.05 -8.46 -9.56
N SER A 90 1.83 -8.19 -10.04
CA SER A 90 1.50 -7.01 -10.82
C SER A 90 0.09 -6.53 -10.47
N TYR A 91 -0.01 -5.37 -9.84
CA TYR A 91 -1.26 -4.81 -9.35
C TYR A 91 -1.51 -3.43 -9.95
N THR A 92 -2.79 -3.12 -10.21
CA THR A 92 -3.20 -1.78 -10.61
C THR A 92 -3.17 -0.84 -9.41
N THR A 93 -3.00 0.47 -9.64
CA THR A 93 -3.05 1.46 -8.56
C THR A 93 -4.42 1.47 -7.87
N VAL A 94 -5.51 1.27 -8.60
CA VAL A 94 -6.85 1.16 -8.01
C VAL A 94 -7.01 -0.13 -7.20
N GLY A 95 -6.40 -1.24 -7.61
CA GLY A 95 -6.33 -2.47 -6.81
C GLY A 95 -5.59 -2.26 -5.49
N LEU A 96 -4.49 -1.49 -5.51
CA LEU A 96 -3.78 -1.10 -4.28
C LEU A 96 -4.62 -0.13 -3.41
N ALA A 97 -5.43 0.74 -4.00
CA ALA A 97 -6.38 1.57 -3.24
C ALA A 97 -7.43 0.71 -2.53
N ARG A 98 -8.00 -0.30 -3.22
CA ARG A 98 -8.90 -1.29 -2.59
C ARG A 98 -8.21 -2.04 -1.45
N TYR A 99 -6.98 -2.48 -1.66
CA TYR A 99 -6.18 -3.15 -0.63
C TYR A 99 -5.99 -2.29 0.61
N VAL A 100 -5.56 -1.03 0.46
CA VAL A 100 -5.35 -0.15 1.62
C VAL A 100 -6.66 0.25 2.29
N THR A 101 -7.76 0.37 1.55
CA THR A 101 -9.11 0.57 2.10
C THR A 101 -9.52 -0.62 2.98
N THR A 102 -9.24 -1.84 2.54
CA THR A 102 -9.52 -3.08 3.30
C THR A 102 -8.74 -3.11 4.61
N ILE A 103 -7.48 -2.64 4.61
CA ILE A 103 -6.71 -2.48 5.86
C ILE A 103 -7.33 -1.40 6.73
N ALA A 104 -7.59 -0.21 6.19
CA ALA A 104 -8.06 0.96 6.92
C ALA A 104 -9.33 0.68 7.73
N ASN A 105 -10.25 -0.12 7.19
CA ASN A 105 -11.51 -0.48 7.84
C ASN A 105 -11.46 -1.83 8.58
N SER A 106 -10.27 -2.37 8.82
CA SER A 106 -10.05 -3.63 9.56
C SER A 106 -10.76 -4.84 8.94
N GLY A 107 -10.68 -4.97 7.61
CA GLY A 107 -10.97 -6.23 6.93
C GLY A 107 -12.16 -6.28 6.01
N THR A 108 -12.95 -5.21 5.89
CA THR A 108 -14.04 -5.20 4.89
C THR A 108 -13.47 -4.87 3.51
N CYS A 109 -13.48 -5.83 2.61
CA CYS A 109 -13.10 -5.66 1.22
C CYS A 109 -14.32 -5.33 0.36
N TYR A 110 -14.25 -4.23 -0.40
CA TYR A 110 -15.35 -3.78 -1.26
C TYR A 110 -15.04 -3.99 -2.74
N ASN A 111 -16.10 -4.20 -3.53
CA ASN A 111 -16.08 -3.87 -4.94
C ASN A 111 -16.26 -2.37 -5.06
N LEU A 112 -15.29 -1.71 -5.71
CA LEU A 112 -15.29 -0.26 -5.82
C LEU A 112 -16.24 0.22 -6.91
N THR A 113 -16.72 1.44 -6.82
CA THR A 113 -17.50 2.14 -7.84
C THR A 113 -17.04 3.60 -7.92
N LEU A 114 -17.02 4.17 -9.12
CA LEU A 114 -16.84 5.59 -9.37
C LEU A 114 -18.17 6.33 -9.48
N LEU A 115 -19.27 5.56 -9.50
CA LEU A 115 -20.62 6.11 -9.61
C LEU A 115 -21.17 6.38 -8.21
N ASP A 116 -21.68 7.57 -8.00
CA ASP A 116 -22.45 7.97 -6.82
C ASP A 116 -23.95 7.84 -7.13
N LYS A 117 -24.39 8.55 -8.17
CA LYS A 117 -25.79 8.55 -8.59
C LYS A 117 -25.94 8.92 -10.06
N THR A 118 -27.06 8.53 -10.64
CA THR A 118 -27.52 9.02 -11.94
C THR A 118 -28.79 9.83 -11.77
N THR A 119 -28.94 10.91 -12.55
CA THR A 119 -30.09 11.78 -12.57
C THR A 119 -30.64 11.94 -13.99
N ASP A 120 -31.93 12.29 -14.12
CA ASP A 120 -32.49 12.73 -15.39
C ASP A 120 -32.02 14.16 -15.78
N SER A 121 -32.43 14.64 -16.93
CA SER A 121 -32.08 16.00 -17.42
C SER A 121 -32.63 17.14 -16.55
N ARG A 122 -33.54 16.86 -15.61
CA ARG A 122 -34.12 17.83 -14.66
C ARG A 122 -33.48 17.73 -13.27
N GLY A 123 -32.50 16.82 -13.08
CA GLY A 123 -31.82 16.59 -11.80
C GLY A 123 -32.55 15.62 -10.86
N ASN A 124 -33.64 14.98 -11.28
CA ASN A 124 -34.30 13.97 -10.46
C ASN A 124 -33.46 12.71 -10.39
N LEU A 125 -33.34 12.15 -9.18
CA LEU A 125 -32.59 10.93 -8.92
C LEU A 125 -33.21 9.75 -9.70
N LEU A 126 -32.39 9.06 -10.50
CA LEU A 126 -32.78 7.83 -11.21
C LEU A 126 -32.24 6.59 -10.47
N LYS A 127 -30.99 6.63 -10.00
CA LYS A 127 -30.36 5.51 -9.31
C LYS A 127 -29.22 6.01 -8.43
N GLU A 128 -29.09 5.46 -7.24
CA GLU A 128 -27.89 5.55 -6.38
C GLU A 128 -27.04 4.30 -6.53
N TYR A 129 -25.73 4.47 -6.35
CA TYR A 129 -24.73 3.41 -6.36
C TYR A 129 -24.01 3.40 -5.03
N HIS A 130 -23.76 2.23 -4.51
CA HIS A 130 -23.05 2.03 -3.26
C HIS A 130 -21.99 0.96 -3.47
N ALA A 131 -20.86 1.09 -2.79
CA ALA A 131 -19.85 0.05 -2.79
C ALA A 131 -20.42 -1.24 -2.17
N GLU A 132 -20.26 -2.35 -2.86
CA GLU A 132 -20.72 -3.66 -2.42
C GLU A 132 -19.60 -4.37 -1.66
N VAL A 133 -19.94 -4.98 -0.51
CA VAL A 133 -18.98 -5.81 0.23
C VAL A 133 -18.64 -7.05 -0.61
N ARG A 134 -17.37 -7.18 -0.98
CA ARG A 134 -16.82 -8.37 -1.65
C ARG A 134 -16.65 -9.52 -0.65
N ASN A 135 -15.98 -9.23 0.45
CA ASN A 135 -15.79 -10.17 1.57
C ASN A 135 -15.39 -9.43 2.85
N GLN A 136 -15.47 -10.15 3.96
CA GLN A 136 -15.01 -9.72 5.27
C GLN A 136 -13.87 -10.62 5.73
N ILE A 137 -12.76 -10.02 6.19
CA ILE A 137 -11.63 -10.74 6.76
C ILE A 137 -11.82 -10.79 8.28
N ASP A 138 -12.02 -11.99 8.80
CA ASP A 138 -12.16 -12.21 10.23
C ASP A 138 -10.78 -12.50 10.85
N LEU A 139 -10.20 -11.47 11.49
CA LEU A 139 -8.96 -11.56 12.25
C LEU A 139 -9.16 -10.96 13.65
N PRO A 140 -8.47 -11.48 14.68
CA PRO A 140 -8.45 -10.88 16.00
C PRO A 140 -8.07 -9.40 15.95
N GLN A 141 -8.75 -8.56 16.73
CA GLN A 141 -8.51 -7.11 16.75
C GLN A 141 -7.04 -6.75 17.06
N GLU A 142 -6.36 -7.57 17.84
CA GLU A 142 -4.93 -7.37 18.14
C GLU A 142 -4.03 -7.42 16.91
N TYR A 143 -4.39 -8.21 15.87
CA TYR A 143 -3.64 -8.26 14.61
C TYR A 143 -3.88 -6.99 13.79
N TRP A 144 -5.13 -6.54 13.72
CA TRP A 144 -5.44 -5.25 13.09
C TRP A 144 -4.69 -4.10 13.77
N ASN A 145 -4.70 -4.06 15.10
CA ASN A 145 -3.97 -3.05 15.87
C ASN A 145 -2.46 -3.09 15.58
N ALA A 146 -1.88 -4.27 15.42
CA ALA A 146 -0.45 -4.40 15.08
C ALA A 146 -0.14 -3.86 13.68
N PHE A 147 -1.00 -4.12 12.69
CA PHE A 147 -0.85 -3.57 11.33
C PHE A 147 -1.01 -2.05 11.32
N HIS A 148 -2.07 -1.54 11.92
CA HIS A 148 -2.35 -0.10 11.99
C HIS A 148 -1.21 0.65 12.68
N LEU A 149 -0.75 0.16 13.82
CA LEU A 149 0.35 0.76 14.55
C LEU A 149 1.65 0.73 13.73
N GLY A 150 1.96 -0.37 13.07
CA GLY A 150 3.13 -0.47 12.21
C GLY A 150 3.10 0.55 11.08
N MET A 151 1.96 0.69 10.39
CA MET A 151 1.77 1.69 9.33
C MET A 151 1.80 3.12 9.86
N ARG A 152 1.28 3.38 11.06
CA ARG A 152 1.38 4.69 11.72
C ARG A 152 2.84 5.06 11.98
N GLN A 153 3.62 4.15 12.54
CA GLN A 153 5.03 4.36 12.85
C GLN A 153 5.91 4.56 11.61
N VAL A 154 5.56 4.00 10.45
CA VAL A 154 6.24 4.33 9.17
C VAL A 154 6.15 5.83 8.90
N VAL A 155 4.97 6.41 9.06
CA VAL A 155 4.73 7.83 8.75
C VAL A 155 5.35 8.74 9.82
N GLU A 156 5.28 8.37 11.10
CA GLU A 156 5.91 9.11 12.21
C GLU A 156 7.42 9.29 12.03
N ASN A 157 8.08 8.32 11.41
CA ASN A 157 9.51 8.39 11.11
C ASN A 157 9.85 9.30 9.91
N LYS A 158 8.85 9.84 9.21
CA LYS A 158 9.04 10.70 8.03
C LYS A 158 8.88 12.18 8.40
N LYS A 159 9.99 12.91 8.47
CA LYS A 159 10.02 14.33 8.87
C LYS A 159 9.06 15.21 8.08
N TYR A 160 8.86 14.92 6.81
CA TYR A 160 7.96 15.70 5.95
C TYR A 160 6.47 15.51 6.25
N PHE A 161 6.09 14.58 7.15
CA PHE A 161 4.73 14.49 7.71
C PHE A 161 4.58 15.17 9.07
N SER A 162 5.65 15.68 9.68
CA SER A 162 5.63 16.19 11.07
C SER A 162 4.78 17.45 11.25
N ASP A 163 4.53 18.20 10.17
CA ASP A 163 3.73 19.43 10.15
C ASP A 163 2.26 19.18 9.77
N LEU A 164 1.90 17.94 9.47
CA LEU A 164 0.54 17.61 9.05
C LEU A 164 -0.38 17.51 10.26
N ALA A 165 -1.46 18.30 10.27
CA ALA A 165 -2.44 18.34 11.36
C ALA A 165 -3.32 17.07 11.46
N VAL A 166 -3.26 16.20 10.45
CA VAL A 166 -4.00 14.92 10.37
C VAL A 166 -3.02 13.76 10.51
N ASN A 167 -3.32 12.83 11.42
CA ASN A 167 -2.52 11.63 11.56
C ASN A 167 -2.74 10.69 10.38
N VAL A 168 -1.65 10.25 9.78
CA VAL A 168 -1.65 9.34 8.62
C VAL A 168 -1.00 8.02 9.00
N ALA A 169 -1.54 6.91 8.53
CA ALA A 169 -0.88 5.62 8.55
C ALA A 169 -0.61 5.17 7.11
N GLY A 170 0.59 4.68 6.83
CA GLY A 170 0.95 4.32 5.46
C GLY A 170 2.13 3.39 5.36
N LYS A 171 2.43 2.96 4.13
CA LYS A 171 3.58 2.10 3.83
C LYS A 171 4.21 2.54 2.51
N THR A 172 5.51 2.74 2.56
CA THR A 172 6.35 2.98 1.39
C THR A 172 6.66 1.68 0.65
N GLY A 173 6.76 1.76 -0.66
CA GLY A 173 7.19 0.65 -1.51
C GLY A 173 8.13 1.14 -2.60
N THR A 174 9.22 0.40 -2.81
CA THR A 174 10.16 0.64 -3.89
C THR A 174 10.25 -0.65 -4.71
N ALA A 175 9.67 -0.65 -5.91
CA ALA A 175 9.55 -1.84 -6.73
C ALA A 175 10.51 -1.78 -7.93
N GLU A 176 11.44 -2.74 -7.99
CA GLU A 176 12.31 -2.93 -9.15
C GLU A 176 11.55 -3.71 -10.24
N GLN A 177 11.45 -3.15 -11.43
CA GLN A 177 10.91 -3.83 -12.61
C GLN A 177 12.03 -4.42 -13.46
N THR A 178 13.10 -3.66 -13.65
CA THR A 178 14.30 -4.09 -14.39
C THR A 178 15.53 -3.36 -13.83
N ALA A 179 16.67 -4.03 -13.80
CA ALA A 179 17.93 -3.45 -13.35
C ALA A 179 18.43 -2.25 -14.19
N SER A 180 17.89 -2.07 -15.39
CA SER A 180 18.29 -0.99 -16.32
C SER A 180 17.49 0.30 -16.17
N ARG A 181 16.48 0.33 -15.30
CA ARG A 181 15.61 1.49 -15.06
C ARG A 181 15.50 1.78 -13.57
N PRO A 182 15.26 3.05 -13.19
CA PRO A 182 14.94 3.39 -11.81
C PRO A 182 13.74 2.62 -11.27
N ASN A 183 13.69 2.43 -9.97
CA ASN A 183 12.59 1.77 -9.31
C ASN A 183 11.30 2.60 -9.40
N HIS A 184 10.16 1.92 -9.35
CA HIS A 184 8.88 2.59 -9.14
C HIS A 184 8.77 3.06 -7.69
N ALA A 185 8.35 4.30 -7.50
CA ALA A 185 8.04 4.86 -6.19
C ALA A 185 6.57 4.61 -5.88
N LEU A 186 6.30 4.01 -4.72
CA LEU A 186 4.95 3.66 -4.26
C LEU A 186 4.73 4.15 -2.82
N PHE A 187 3.53 4.60 -2.57
CA PHE A 187 3.06 4.85 -1.22
C PHE A 187 1.57 4.54 -1.13
N ILE A 188 1.18 3.79 -0.10
CA ILE A 188 -0.23 3.57 0.25
C ILE A 188 -0.47 4.11 1.64
N CYS A 189 -1.61 4.75 1.86
CA CYS A 189 -1.96 5.27 3.18
C CYS A 189 -3.46 5.42 3.36
N TYR A 190 -3.84 5.69 4.59
CA TYR A 190 -5.17 6.16 4.94
C TYR A 190 -5.07 7.26 6.01
N ALA A 191 -6.09 8.10 6.08
CA ALA A 191 -6.21 9.21 7.01
C ALA A 191 -7.69 9.51 7.34
N PRO A 192 -8.00 10.03 8.56
CA PRO A 192 -7.15 10.03 9.75
C PRO A 192 -6.82 8.61 10.24
N TYR A 193 -5.72 8.45 10.95
CA TYR A 193 -5.34 7.15 11.55
C TYR A 193 -6.39 6.62 12.52
N GLU A 194 -6.97 7.50 13.32
CA GLU A 194 -7.92 7.15 14.38
C GLU A 194 -9.30 6.76 13.85
N ASN A 195 -9.73 7.39 12.77
CA ASN A 195 -11.01 7.15 12.12
C ASN A 195 -10.88 7.38 10.61
N PRO A 196 -10.47 6.37 9.85
CA PRO A 196 -10.17 6.51 8.43
C PRO A 196 -11.36 7.02 7.60
N GLU A 197 -11.12 8.10 6.84
CA GLU A 197 -12.09 8.71 5.93
C GLU A 197 -11.65 8.60 4.47
N ILE A 198 -10.33 8.61 4.23
CA ILE A 198 -9.73 8.51 2.90
C ILE A 198 -8.61 7.48 2.88
N ALA A 199 -8.53 6.71 1.81
CA ALA A 199 -7.45 5.80 1.51
C ALA A 199 -6.84 6.16 0.15
N ILE A 200 -5.51 6.23 0.08
CA ILE A 200 -4.79 6.69 -1.12
C ILE A 200 -3.73 5.66 -1.49
N ALA A 201 -3.63 5.37 -2.78
CA ALA A 201 -2.51 4.64 -3.37
C ALA A 201 -1.85 5.50 -4.44
N THR A 202 -0.57 5.78 -4.27
CA THR A 202 0.23 6.58 -5.20
C THR A 202 1.32 5.73 -5.83
N ARG A 203 1.45 5.83 -7.15
CA ARG A 203 2.55 5.24 -7.91
C ARG A 203 3.15 6.27 -8.84
N ILE A 204 4.46 6.49 -8.72
CA ILE A 204 5.25 7.27 -9.67
C ILE A 204 6.12 6.29 -10.47
N PRO A 205 5.81 6.03 -11.75
CA PRO A 205 6.62 5.15 -12.58
C PRO A 205 8.06 5.66 -12.67
N PHE A 206 9.02 4.78 -12.35
CA PHE A 206 10.45 5.13 -12.37
C PHE A 206 10.82 6.34 -11.50
N GLY A 207 10.09 6.52 -10.40
CA GLY A 207 10.18 7.68 -9.50
C GLY A 207 11.35 7.64 -8.51
N TYR A 208 12.31 6.73 -8.67
CA TYR A 208 13.52 6.55 -7.85
C TYR A 208 13.26 6.18 -6.38
N SER A 209 12.72 7.09 -5.59
CA SER A 209 12.48 6.92 -4.15
C SER A 209 10.99 6.94 -3.82
N SER A 210 10.58 6.03 -2.95
CA SER A 210 9.22 6.01 -2.39
C SER A 210 8.85 7.27 -1.60
N ASP A 211 9.84 8.04 -1.15
CA ASP A 211 9.61 9.31 -0.45
C ASP A 211 8.95 10.36 -1.35
N TYR A 212 9.21 10.34 -2.65
CA TYR A 212 8.50 11.22 -3.59
C TYR A 212 7.00 10.88 -3.68
N ALA A 213 6.66 9.60 -3.74
CA ALA A 213 5.27 9.19 -3.72
C ALA A 213 4.58 9.56 -2.39
N ALA A 214 5.30 9.43 -1.28
CA ALA A 214 4.78 9.79 0.04
C ALA A 214 4.59 11.31 0.21
N GLN A 215 5.54 12.14 -0.26
CA GLN A 215 5.43 13.60 -0.23
C GLN A 215 4.28 14.10 -1.13
N PHE A 216 4.18 13.57 -2.33
CA PHE A 216 3.04 13.87 -3.22
C PHE A 216 1.71 13.52 -2.56
N THR A 217 1.63 12.36 -1.91
CA THR A 217 0.41 11.94 -1.19
C THR A 217 0.12 12.86 0.01
N ARG A 218 1.14 13.31 0.74
CA ARG A 218 0.99 14.31 1.82
C ARG A 218 0.32 15.58 1.29
N ASP A 219 0.72 16.05 0.13
CA ASP A 219 0.18 17.28 -0.46
C ASP A 219 -1.28 17.09 -0.90
N ILE A 220 -1.64 15.92 -1.42
CA ILE A 220 -3.04 15.54 -1.66
C ILE A 220 -3.84 15.58 -0.36
N ILE A 221 -3.30 15.04 0.74
CA ILE A 221 -3.97 15.06 2.05
C ILE A 221 -4.13 16.49 2.56
N LYS A 222 -3.12 17.36 2.42
CA LYS A 222 -3.23 18.79 2.77
C LYS A 222 -4.36 19.47 2.01
N TYR A 223 -4.44 19.23 0.71
CA TYR A 223 -5.50 19.79 -0.12
C TYR A 223 -6.88 19.26 0.28
N TYR A 224 -7.01 17.94 0.44
CA TYR A 224 -8.28 17.29 0.78
C TYR A 224 -8.87 17.78 2.10
N TYR A 225 -8.05 18.05 3.11
CA TYR A 225 -8.48 18.56 4.41
C TYR A 225 -8.46 20.09 4.51
N GLY A 226 -8.21 20.82 3.43
CA GLY A 226 -8.14 22.28 3.42
C GLY A 226 -7.02 22.85 4.30
N LEU A 227 -5.91 22.15 4.41
CA LEU A 227 -4.74 22.55 5.20
C LEU A 227 -3.74 23.39 4.40
N ALA A 228 -3.89 23.46 3.09
CA ALA A 228 -3.12 24.29 2.18
C ALA A 228 -3.95 24.56 0.91
N GLU A 229 -3.73 25.73 0.31
CA GLU A 229 -4.33 26.08 -0.98
C GLU A 229 -3.56 25.44 -2.13
N GLU A 230 -4.19 25.28 -3.29
CA GLU A 230 -3.59 24.69 -4.48
C GLU A 230 -2.29 25.37 -4.89
N ASP A 231 -2.27 26.72 -4.87
CA ASP A 231 -1.12 27.53 -5.25
C ASP A 231 0.10 27.33 -4.33
N ASP A 232 -0.12 26.93 -3.07
CA ASP A 232 0.94 26.61 -2.13
C ASP A 232 1.55 25.22 -2.37
N LEU A 233 0.79 24.32 -3.00
CA LEU A 233 1.18 22.93 -3.25
C LEU A 233 1.78 22.74 -4.65
N ILE A 234 1.32 23.51 -5.65
CA ILE A 234 1.78 23.42 -7.04
C ILE A 234 2.70 24.59 -7.34
N THR A 235 3.95 24.49 -6.91
CA THR A 235 4.94 25.57 -7.08
C THR A 235 5.51 25.67 -8.50
N GLY A 236 5.26 24.70 -9.37
CA GLY A 236 5.81 24.62 -10.72
C GLY A 236 7.30 24.31 -10.81
N THR A 237 7.96 24.10 -9.66
CA THR A 237 9.38 23.74 -9.57
C THR A 237 9.52 22.35 -8.94
N ALA A 238 10.32 21.48 -9.60
CA ALA A 238 10.71 20.21 -9.00
C ALA A 238 11.90 20.41 -8.06
N ASP A 239 11.90 19.74 -6.91
CA ASP A 239 13.07 19.68 -6.04
C ASP A 239 14.26 19.04 -6.78
N SER A 240 15.47 19.51 -6.52
CA SER A 240 16.67 18.91 -7.11
C SER A 240 16.89 17.49 -6.55
N LEU A 241 17.37 16.60 -7.40
CA LEU A 241 17.70 15.20 -7.03
C LEU A 241 18.68 15.12 -5.84
N ASP A 242 19.50 16.14 -5.64
CA ASP A 242 20.50 16.21 -4.54
C ASP A 242 19.85 16.28 -3.14
N ASN A 243 18.66 16.85 -3.04
CA ASN A 243 17.91 16.92 -1.78
C ASN A 243 17.20 15.61 -1.43
N ALA A 244 16.93 14.76 -2.41
CA ALA A 244 16.26 13.47 -2.20
C ALA A 244 17.21 12.40 -1.67
N VAL A 245 18.46 12.39 -2.12
CA VAL A 245 19.48 11.39 -1.74
C VAL A 245 19.96 11.58 -0.30
N SER A 246 19.94 12.80 0.22
CA SER A 246 20.40 13.10 1.59
C SER A 246 19.47 12.60 2.70
N ASN A 247 18.25 12.15 2.39
CA ASN A 247 17.28 11.64 3.37
C ASN A 247 17.24 10.10 3.46
N GLU A 248 18.05 9.38 2.67
CA GLU A 248 18.13 7.90 2.69
C GLU A 248 19.40 7.36 3.39
N MET A 249 20.24 8.23 3.96
CA MET A 249 21.42 7.82 4.76
C MET A 249 21.16 7.88 6.26
#